data_87edb59ddeb76a0269b19b0f8ba7bee7
#
_entry.id   87edb59ddeb76a0269b19b0f8ba7bee7
#
_cell.length_a   1.000
_cell.length_b   1.000
_cell.length_c   1.000
_cell.angle_alpha   90.00
_cell.angle_beta   90.00
_cell.angle_gamma   90.00
#
_symmetry.space_group_name_H-M   'P 1'
#
loop_
_entity.id
_entity.type
_entity.pdbx_description
1 polymer ?
#
loop_
_entity_poly.entity_id
_entity_poly.type
_entity_poly.pdbx_seq_one_letter_code
_entity_poly.pdbx_strand_id
1 'polypeptide(L)'
;MKALAIVNTELLPEECIKNKEEIDILGTTVTSGVVDITKPSFDIKNPQNDDFVLIHVDAFSCNYRDKALIVKAAIKMNSKETSARPVSFFGSDFVGTITEVGAGVTDLKIGMRVIPNCYYPYKEYEGVATGVVTNEASKGWLKLHKSKVLAIPDYMNDYVAASFSIGAQTSSSMIRRCNIKSTDKILVTSSRSNTSMFIIKSLLTEGYDVTALTTTDWSKEELDFVFPAKVIKIERGLKSWEEIDLGKFDVIFDPFYDLNLLNCIPHLNFNGRYITCGFKNQHSSFEEKMDDVRSNKFNLLMLQAMINNLYIIGNCIGTTEDLRLAISKYNPNNTPIQIDKIVDVYHGAEFLDSTYNMQSRFGKVVMTYKD
;
A
#
# COMPACT_ATOMS: atom_id res chain seq x y z
N MET A 1 -16.19 -20.33 -3.99
CA MET A 1 -16.25 -18.95 -4.52
C MET A 1 -15.30 -18.78 -5.70
N LYS A 2 -15.48 -17.76 -6.50
CA LYS A 2 -14.53 -17.35 -7.54
C LYS A 2 -13.38 -16.57 -6.90
N ALA A 3 -12.16 -16.79 -7.38
CA ALA A 3 -10.96 -16.11 -6.92
C ALA A 3 -10.09 -15.70 -8.11
N LEU A 4 -9.53 -14.50 -8.09
CA LEU A 4 -8.63 -14.02 -9.12
C LEU A 4 -7.20 -14.49 -8.82
N ALA A 5 -6.54 -15.06 -9.81
CA ALA A 5 -5.18 -15.58 -9.67
C ALA A 5 -4.32 -15.25 -10.90
N ILE A 6 -3.01 -15.26 -10.72
CA ILE A 6 -2.05 -15.46 -11.81
C ILE A 6 -2.03 -16.95 -12.07
N VAL A 7 -2.20 -17.35 -13.34
CA VAL A 7 -2.35 -18.76 -13.72
C VAL A 7 -1.23 -19.23 -14.63
N ASN A 8 -0.80 -20.49 -14.42
CA ASN A 8 0.08 -21.20 -15.33
C ASN A 8 -0.77 -22.14 -16.20
N THR A 9 -0.93 -21.79 -17.46
CA THR A 9 -1.78 -22.52 -18.41
C THR A 9 -1.19 -23.87 -18.86
N GLU A 10 0.08 -24.12 -18.60
CA GLU A 10 0.69 -25.44 -18.86
C GLU A 10 0.38 -26.45 -17.73
N LEU A 11 0.14 -25.95 -16.51
CA LEU A 11 -0.10 -26.79 -15.32
C LEU A 11 -1.56 -26.86 -14.88
N LEU A 12 -2.41 -25.94 -15.36
CA LEU A 12 -3.82 -25.89 -15.01
C LEU A 12 -4.67 -26.11 -16.26
N PRO A 13 -5.57 -27.12 -16.28
CA PRO A 13 -6.48 -27.35 -17.39
C PRO A 13 -7.33 -26.12 -17.73
N GLU A 14 -7.57 -25.85 -19.01
CA GLU A 14 -8.32 -24.67 -19.45
C GLU A 14 -9.73 -24.59 -18.85
N GLU A 15 -10.39 -25.72 -18.65
CA GLU A 15 -11.72 -25.81 -18.02
C GLU A 15 -11.73 -25.34 -16.56
N CYS A 16 -10.56 -25.29 -15.90
CA CYS A 16 -10.41 -24.78 -14.53
C CYS A 16 -10.21 -23.28 -14.47
N ILE A 17 -10.01 -22.62 -15.63
CA ILE A 17 -9.72 -21.19 -15.72
C ILE A 17 -10.88 -20.51 -16.45
N LYS A 18 -11.48 -19.51 -15.82
CA LYS A 18 -12.47 -18.64 -16.47
C LYS A 18 -11.87 -17.27 -16.68
N ASN A 19 -12.32 -16.58 -17.71
CA ASN A 19 -11.88 -15.20 -18.02
C ASN A 19 -10.34 -15.07 -17.98
N LYS A 20 -9.66 -15.94 -18.75
CA LYS A 20 -8.21 -15.87 -18.93
C LYS A 20 -7.86 -14.65 -19.77
N GLU A 21 -7.01 -13.78 -19.24
CA GLU A 21 -6.56 -12.56 -19.87
C GLU A 21 -5.06 -12.34 -19.64
N GLU A 22 -4.40 -11.70 -20.59
CA GLU A 22 -2.98 -11.38 -20.51
C GLU A 22 -2.75 -9.88 -20.47
N ILE A 23 -1.77 -9.46 -19.68
CA ILE A 23 -1.36 -8.08 -19.56
C ILE A 23 0.15 -7.97 -19.41
N ASP A 24 0.74 -6.93 -19.97
CA ASP A 24 2.15 -6.62 -19.70
C ASP A 24 2.29 -5.74 -18.44
N ILE A 25 3.17 -6.15 -17.53
CA ILE A 25 3.60 -5.36 -16.39
C ILE A 25 5.13 -5.32 -16.38
N LEU A 26 5.71 -4.16 -16.65
CA LEU A 26 7.16 -3.95 -16.71
C LEU A 26 7.88 -4.90 -17.70
N GLY A 27 7.32 -5.15 -18.87
CA GLY A 27 7.90 -6.04 -19.87
C GLY A 27 7.74 -7.53 -19.55
N THR A 28 6.88 -7.87 -18.57
CA THR A 28 6.56 -9.25 -18.21
C THR A 28 5.09 -9.52 -18.50
N THR A 29 4.82 -10.54 -19.31
CA THR A 29 3.45 -11.01 -19.54
C THR A 29 2.94 -11.69 -18.27
N VAL A 30 1.83 -11.18 -17.74
CA VAL A 30 1.10 -11.72 -16.59
C VAL A 30 -0.23 -12.29 -17.10
N THR A 31 -0.41 -13.58 -16.99
CA THR A 31 -1.67 -14.25 -17.32
C THR A 31 -2.54 -14.33 -16.07
N SER A 32 -3.65 -13.61 -16.05
CA SER A 32 -4.65 -13.67 -15.00
C SER A 32 -5.82 -14.56 -15.39
N GLY A 33 -6.51 -15.10 -14.38
CA GLY A 33 -7.70 -15.91 -14.61
C GLY A 33 -8.48 -16.15 -13.32
N VAL A 34 -9.74 -16.48 -13.46
CA VAL A 34 -10.64 -16.79 -12.34
C VAL A 34 -10.68 -18.30 -12.12
N VAL A 35 -10.42 -18.71 -10.89
CA VAL A 35 -10.43 -20.10 -10.45
C VAL A 35 -11.46 -20.34 -9.35
N ASP A 36 -11.96 -21.57 -9.24
CA ASP A 36 -12.88 -21.94 -8.17
C ASP A 36 -12.11 -22.33 -6.90
N ILE A 37 -12.45 -21.68 -5.79
CA ILE A 37 -11.88 -21.95 -4.46
C ILE A 37 -12.98 -22.44 -3.52
N THR A 38 -12.72 -23.54 -2.83
CA THR A 38 -13.58 -24.05 -1.77
C THR A 38 -13.29 -23.35 -0.44
N LYS A 39 -14.32 -23.17 0.40
CA LYS A 39 -14.14 -22.68 1.77
C LYS A 39 -13.21 -23.64 2.53
N PRO A 40 -12.13 -23.14 3.15
CA PRO A 40 -11.27 -23.99 3.99
C PRO A 40 -12.05 -24.57 5.18
N SER A 41 -11.70 -25.81 5.58
CA SER A 41 -12.21 -26.36 6.84
C SER A 41 -11.67 -25.59 8.04
N PHE A 42 -12.53 -25.30 8.99
CA PHE A 42 -12.16 -24.64 10.25
C PHE A 42 -12.81 -25.37 11.41
N ASP A 43 -12.05 -26.25 12.08
CA ASP A 43 -12.54 -26.98 13.25
C ASP A 43 -12.32 -26.15 14.52
N ILE A 44 -13.40 -25.64 15.10
CA ILE A 44 -13.38 -24.84 16.33
C ILE A 44 -12.87 -25.64 17.57
N LYS A 45 -12.92 -26.96 17.51
CA LYS A 45 -12.42 -27.83 18.60
C LYS A 45 -10.93 -28.12 18.49
N ASN A 46 -10.31 -27.77 17.37
CA ASN A 46 -8.87 -27.94 17.18
C ASN A 46 -8.11 -26.81 17.88
N PRO A 47 -7.27 -27.10 18.91
CA PRO A 47 -6.52 -26.06 19.63
C PRO A 47 -5.61 -25.20 18.73
N GLN A 48 -5.20 -25.71 17.57
CA GLN A 48 -4.44 -24.93 16.59
C GLN A 48 -5.25 -23.81 15.96
N ASN A 49 -6.56 -23.78 16.16
CA ASN A 49 -7.44 -22.71 15.69
C ASN A 49 -7.87 -21.75 16.80
N ASP A 50 -7.48 -21.97 18.06
CA ASP A 50 -8.01 -21.22 19.20
C ASP A 50 -7.85 -19.69 19.02
N ASP A 51 -6.71 -19.24 18.52
CA ASP A 51 -6.42 -17.82 18.34
C ASP A 51 -6.60 -17.35 16.87
N PHE A 52 -7.30 -18.13 16.05
CA PHE A 52 -7.49 -17.82 14.63
C PHE A 52 -8.94 -17.47 14.29
N VAL A 53 -9.08 -16.70 13.22
CA VAL A 53 -10.36 -16.41 12.58
C VAL A 53 -10.32 -16.86 11.11
N LEU A 54 -11.45 -17.32 10.59
CA LEU A 54 -11.64 -17.55 9.17
C LEU A 54 -12.43 -16.39 8.58
N ILE A 55 -11.91 -15.80 7.52
CA ILE A 55 -12.41 -14.58 6.90
C ILE A 55 -12.77 -14.89 5.45
N HIS A 56 -13.98 -14.50 5.06
CA HIS A 56 -14.36 -14.33 3.67
C HIS A 56 -13.97 -12.92 3.22
N VAL A 57 -13.11 -12.81 2.21
CA VAL A 57 -12.73 -11.53 1.64
C VAL A 57 -13.87 -10.99 0.78
N ASP A 58 -14.35 -9.80 1.07
CA ASP A 58 -15.44 -9.15 0.34
C ASP A 58 -14.90 -8.27 -0.79
N ALA A 59 -13.76 -7.61 -0.55
CA ALA A 59 -13.03 -6.83 -1.55
C ALA A 59 -11.54 -6.74 -1.17
N PHE A 60 -10.67 -6.51 -2.15
CA PHE A 60 -9.25 -6.32 -1.91
C PHE A 60 -8.65 -5.27 -2.85
N SER A 61 -7.47 -4.76 -2.51
CA SER A 61 -6.66 -3.93 -3.38
C SER A 61 -5.18 -4.30 -3.31
N CYS A 62 -4.43 -3.84 -4.30
CA CYS A 62 -3.00 -3.99 -4.33
C CYS A 62 -2.28 -2.72 -3.91
N ASN A 63 -1.11 -2.88 -3.32
CA ASN A 63 -0.16 -1.82 -3.04
C ASN A 63 0.98 -1.84 -4.06
N TYR A 64 1.79 -0.79 -4.06
CA TYR A 64 2.90 -0.68 -5.02
C TYR A 64 3.89 -1.85 -4.90
N ARG A 65 4.13 -2.35 -3.68
CA ARG A 65 4.99 -3.51 -3.41
C ARG A 65 4.47 -4.81 -4.05
N ASP A 66 3.17 -4.95 -4.20
CA ASP A 66 2.56 -6.18 -4.74
C ASP A 66 2.90 -6.36 -6.22
N LYS A 67 3.19 -5.27 -6.96
CA LYS A 67 3.66 -5.32 -8.34
C LYS A 67 4.88 -6.23 -8.50
N ALA A 68 5.88 -6.07 -7.64
CA ALA A 68 7.09 -6.89 -7.69
C ALA A 68 6.80 -8.38 -7.44
N LEU A 69 5.88 -8.69 -6.53
CA LEU A 69 5.47 -10.07 -6.23
C LEU A 69 4.70 -10.70 -7.41
N ILE A 70 3.83 -9.92 -8.05
CA ILE A 70 3.07 -10.34 -9.25
C ILE A 70 4.02 -10.65 -10.40
N VAL A 71 4.94 -9.72 -10.72
CA VAL A 71 5.94 -9.91 -11.78
C VAL A 71 6.82 -11.13 -11.50
N LYS A 72 7.29 -11.29 -10.26
CA LYS A 72 8.08 -12.46 -9.86
C LYS A 72 7.30 -13.77 -10.00
N ALA A 73 6.03 -13.78 -9.62
CA ALA A 73 5.16 -14.94 -9.79
C ALA A 73 4.98 -15.30 -11.27
N ALA A 74 4.72 -14.30 -12.13
CA ALA A 74 4.57 -14.49 -13.57
C ALA A 74 5.86 -15.02 -14.21
N ILE A 75 7.03 -14.45 -13.88
CA ILE A 75 8.33 -14.95 -14.37
C ILE A 75 8.52 -16.41 -13.98
N LYS A 76 8.24 -16.77 -12.72
CA LYS A 76 8.38 -18.15 -12.25
C LYS A 76 7.41 -19.10 -12.92
N MET A 77 6.16 -18.67 -13.20
CA MET A 77 5.17 -19.47 -13.91
C MET A 77 5.52 -19.69 -15.37
N ASN A 78 6.12 -18.69 -16.01
CA ASN A 78 6.56 -18.77 -17.41
C ASN A 78 7.90 -19.52 -17.56
N SER A 79 8.58 -19.81 -16.45
CA SER A 79 9.80 -20.63 -16.45
C SER A 79 9.44 -22.13 -16.45
N LYS A 80 10.25 -22.93 -17.15
CA LYS A 80 10.10 -24.40 -17.15
C LYS A 80 10.64 -25.06 -15.87
N GLU A 81 10.70 -24.33 -14.75
CA GLU A 81 11.17 -24.87 -13.47
C GLU A 81 10.16 -25.84 -12.86
N THR A 82 10.66 -26.98 -12.37
CA THR A 82 9.85 -28.03 -11.70
C THR A 82 9.13 -27.57 -10.44
N SER A 83 9.43 -26.37 -9.93
CA SER A 83 8.81 -25.77 -8.76
C SER A 83 7.66 -24.81 -9.07
N ALA A 84 7.23 -24.71 -10.33
CA ALA A 84 6.12 -23.85 -10.74
C ALA A 84 4.80 -24.33 -10.09
N ARG A 85 4.01 -23.38 -9.61
CA ARG A 85 2.66 -23.65 -9.08
C ARG A 85 1.62 -23.40 -10.17
N PRO A 86 0.48 -24.11 -10.17
CA PRO A 86 -0.57 -23.87 -11.16
C PRO A 86 -1.23 -22.49 -11.01
N VAL A 87 -1.27 -21.96 -9.78
CA VAL A 87 -1.86 -20.65 -9.46
C VAL A 87 -1.04 -19.89 -8.42
N SER A 88 -1.06 -18.57 -8.48
CA SER A 88 -0.53 -17.67 -7.45
C SER A 88 -1.55 -16.56 -7.16
N PHE A 89 -1.92 -16.44 -5.90
CA PHE A 89 -2.77 -15.34 -5.44
C PHE A 89 -1.92 -14.12 -5.10
N PHE A 90 -2.57 -12.94 -5.03
CA PHE A 90 -1.89 -11.67 -4.79
C PHE A 90 -2.78 -10.70 -4.00
N GLY A 91 -2.27 -9.49 -3.72
CA GLY A 91 -2.97 -8.45 -2.95
C GLY A 91 -2.68 -8.50 -1.46
N SER A 92 -2.52 -7.31 -0.87
CA SER A 92 -2.09 -7.16 0.52
C SER A 92 -3.03 -6.33 1.40
N ASP A 93 -3.94 -5.56 0.82
CA ASP A 93 -5.04 -4.89 1.53
C ASP A 93 -6.36 -5.59 1.20
N PHE A 94 -7.23 -5.73 2.20
CA PHE A 94 -8.57 -6.31 2.02
C PHE A 94 -9.55 -5.79 3.05
N VAL A 95 -10.82 -5.93 2.77
CA VAL A 95 -11.90 -6.01 3.75
C VAL A 95 -12.52 -7.39 3.65
N GLY A 96 -12.89 -7.96 4.77
CA GLY A 96 -13.57 -9.24 4.79
C GLY A 96 -14.46 -9.39 6.01
N THR A 97 -15.37 -10.36 5.91
CA THR A 97 -16.31 -10.72 6.96
C THR A 97 -15.85 -11.99 7.67
N ILE A 98 -15.79 -11.94 9.00
CA ILE A 98 -15.46 -13.12 9.82
C ILE A 98 -16.57 -14.15 9.71
N THR A 99 -16.23 -15.38 9.33
CA THR A 99 -17.18 -16.50 9.20
C THR A 99 -17.04 -17.55 10.29
N GLU A 100 -15.84 -17.69 10.89
CA GLU A 100 -15.54 -18.61 11.99
C GLU A 100 -14.57 -17.93 12.95
N VAL A 101 -14.68 -18.27 14.23
CA VAL A 101 -13.75 -17.80 15.30
C VAL A 101 -13.30 -18.99 16.16
N GLY A 102 -12.03 -19.01 16.52
CA GLY A 102 -11.47 -19.98 17.45
C GLY A 102 -11.89 -19.72 18.90
N ALA A 103 -11.74 -20.71 19.78
CA ALA A 103 -12.23 -20.64 21.15
C ALA A 103 -11.52 -19.56 22.00
N GLY A 104 -10.28 -19.20 21.68
CA GLY A 104 -9.50 -18.14 22.34
C GLY A 104 -9.73 -16.73 21.79
N VAL A 105 -10.65 -16.54 20.81
CA VAL A 105 -10.97 -15.24 20.23
C VAL A 105 -12.14 -14.63 20.99
N THR A 106 -11.91 -13.59 21.76
CA THR A 106 -12.91 -12.97 22.65
C THR A 106 -13.40 -11.60 22.16
N ASP A 107 -12.61 -10.90 21.39
CA ASP A 107 -12.81 -9.51 20.93
C ASP A 107 -13.35 -9.39 19.50
N LEU A 108 -13.35 -10.50 18.75
CA LEU A 108 -13.89 -10.59 17.41
C LEU A 108 -15.05 -11.59 17.37
N LYS A 109 -16.06 -11.34 16.51
CA LYS A 109 -17.27 -12.17 16.38
C LYS A 109 -17.57 -12.46 14.91
N ILE A 110 -18.26 -13.57 14.67
CA ILE A 110 -18.82 -13.90 13.34
C ILE A 110 -19.71 -12.75 12.88
N GLY A 111 -19.58 -12.39 11.62
CA GLY A 111 -20.27 -11.28 10.97
C GLY A 111 -19.56 -9.92 11.10
N MET A 112 -18.55 -9.77 11.94
CA MET A 112 -17.75 -8.53 11.99
C MET A 112 -16.94 -8.35 10.70
N ARG A 113 -16.91 -7.10 10.23
CA ARG A 113 -16.06 -6.67 9.12
C ARG A 113 -14.70 -6.27 9.65
N VAL A 114 -13.64 -6.75 8.98
CA VAL A 114 -12.25 -6.56 9.42
C VAL A 114 -11.35 -6.16 8.27
N ILE A 115 -10.26 -5.45 8.61
CA ILE A 115 -9.15 -5.12 7.72
C ILE A 115 -7.84 -5.65 8.29
N PRO A 116 -6.77 -5.82 7.47
CA PRO A 116 -5.48 -6.30 7.94
C PRO A 116 -4.83 -5.34 8.93
N ASN A 117 -4.21 -5.90 9.98
CA ASN A 117 -3.35 -5.20 10.94
C ASN A 117 -1.89 -5.60 10.70
N CYS A 118 -1.16 -4.77 9.98
CA CYS A 118 0.21 -5.03 9.55
C CYS A 118 1.27 -4.57 10.57
N TYR A 119 1.01 -4.65 11.87
CA TYR A 119 1.88 -4.09 12.91
C TYR A 119 3.37 -4.41 12.70
N TYR A 120 4.20 -3.40 12.91
CA TYR A 120 5.65 -3.45 12.73
C TYR A 120 6.32 -2.31 13.53
N PRO A 121 7.56 -2.45 14.05
CA PRO A 121 8.46 -3.62 13.94
C PRO A 121 8.31 -4.64 15.08
N TYR A 122 7.59 -4.32 16.14
CA TYR A 122 7.56 -5.10 17.37
C TYR A 122 6.64 -6.30 17.24
N LYS A 123 7.10 -7.45 17.75
CA LYS A 123 6.25 -8.63 17.90
C LYS A 123 5.26 -8.39 19.03
N GLU A 124 3.96 -8.49 18.72
CA GLU A 124 2.89 -8.42 19.72
C GLU A 124 2.55 -9.81 20.29
N TYR A 125 2.79 -10.87 19.51
CA TYR A 125 2.49 -12.26 19.87
C TYR A 125 3.62 -13.17 19.42
N GLU A 126 3.95 -14.15 20.29
CA GLU A 126 4.94 -15.17 19.97
C GLU A 126 4.44 -16.06 18.81
N GLY A 127 5.33 -16.42 17.90
CA GLY A 127 5.00 -17.24 16.72
C GLY A 127 4.23 -16.51 15.62
N VAL A 128 3.79 -15.25 15.83
CA VAL A 128 3.09 -14.45 14.81
C VAL A 128 4.05 -13.46 14.18
N ALA A 129 4.23 -13.58 12.87
CA ALA A 129 5.10 -12.68 12.11
C ALA A 129 4.57 -11.24 12.09
N THR A 130 5.48 -10.26 12.19
CA THR A 130 5.18 -8.84 12.01
C THR A 130 5.05 -8.47 10.53
N GLY A 131 4.53 -7.29 10.23
CA GLY A 131 4.44 -6.75 8.87
C GLY A 131 3.18 -7.20 8.13
N VAL A 132 3.25 -7.18 6.81
CA VAL A 132 2.10 -7.44 5.94
C VAL A 132 1.44 -8.77 6.27
N VAL A 133 0.12 -8.74 6.44
CA VAL A 133 -0.68 -9.87 6.92
C VAL A 133 -0.76 -10.99 5.90
N THR A 134 -0.98 -10.62 4.64
CA THR A 134 -1.11 -11.55 3.52
C THR A 134 -0.57 -10.93 2.24
N ASN A 135 -0.12 -11.77 1.32
CA ASN A 135 0.13 -11.41 -0.08
C ASN A 135 -0.89 -12.10 -1.00
N GLU A 136 -1.93 -12.71 -0.45
CA GLU A 136 -2.86 -13.59 -1.14
C GLU A 136 -4.33 -13.19 -0.93
N ALA A 137 -4.61 -11.88 -0.76
CA ALA A 137 -5.98 -11.40 -0.53
C ALA A 137 -6.95 -11.82 -1.65
N SER A 138 -6.47 -11.92 -2.88
CA SER A 138 -7.25 -12.37 -4.04
C SER A 138 -7.71 -13.84 -3.97
N LYS A 139 -7.25 -14.61 -3.00
CA LYS A 139 -7.71 -15.99 -2.75
C LYS A 139 -9.15 -16.05 -2.23
N GLY A 140 -9.63 -14.96 -1.63
CA GLY A 140 -11.00 -14.85 -1.15
C GLY A 140 -11.27 -15.50 0.22
N TRP A 141 -10.47 -16.44 0.67
CA TRP A 141 -10.53 -17.05 2.01
C TRP A 141 -9.20 -16.95 2.72
N LEU A 142 -9.21 -16.37 3.93
CA LEU A 142 -8.02 -16.19 4.75
C LEU A 142 -8.25 -16.76 6.17
N LYS A 143 -7.34 -17.63 6.62
CA LYS A 143 -7.25 -18.02 8.03
C LYS A 143 -6.12 -17.21 8.66
N LEU A 144 -6.45 -16.33 9.59
CA LEU A 144 -5.50 -15.39 10.19
C LEU A 144 -5.57 -15.47 11.72
N HIS A 145 -4.42 -15.25 12.38
CA HIS A 145 -4.37 -15.02 13.81
C HIS A 145 -5.16 -13.75 14.17
N LYS A 146 -5.91 -13.75 15.27
CA LYS A 146 -6.79 -12.65 15.71
C LYS A 146 -6.09 -11.28 15.75
N SER A 147 -4.80 -11.23 16.11
CA SER A 147 -4.02 -9.98 16.15
C SER A 147 -3.73 -9.37 14.78
N LYS A 148 -3.91 -10.14 13.71
CA LYS A 148 -3.60 -9.70 12.34
C LYS A 148 -4.76 -8.99 11.66
N VAL A 149 -5.86 -8.75 12.36
CA VAL A 149 -7.01 -8.00 11.85
C VAL A 149 -7.55 -7.05 12.91
N LEU A 150 -8.15 -5.96 12.46
CA LEU A 150 -8.93 -5.04 13.28
C LEU A 150 -10.34 -4.89 12.72
N ALA A 151 -11.32 -4.86 13.61
CA ALA A 151 -12.69 -4.55 13.26
C ALA A 151 -12.82 -3.08 12.80
N ILE A 152 -13.69 -2.84 11.84
CA ILE A 152 -13.97 -1.52 11.29
C ILE A 152 -15.40 -1.07 11.60
N PRO A 153 -15.67 0.25 11.64
CA PRO A 153 -17.00 0.77 11.82
C PRO A 153 -17.94 0.39 10.66
N ASP A 154 -19.22 0.17 10.96
CA ASP A 154 -20.22 -0.18 9.94
C ASP A 154 -20.39 0.89 8.86
N TYR A 155 -20.14 2.15 9.20
CA TYR A 155 -20.21 3.26 8.23
C TYR A 155 -18.99 3.36 7.30
N MET A 156 -17.94 2.57 7.50
CA MET A 156 -16.82 2.51 6.56
C MET A 156 -17.20 1.65 5.36
N ASN A 157 -17.23 2.25 4.18
CA ASN A 157 -17.54 1.57 2.92
C ASN A 157 -16.51 0.47 2.61
N ASP A 158 -16.95 -0.66 2.05
CA ASP A 158 -16.08 -1.82 1.74
C ASP A 158 -14.92 -1.45 0.81
N TYR A 159 -15.15 -0.62 -0.20
CA TYR A 159 -14.09 -0.24 -1.15
C TYR A 159 -13.02 0.63 -0.50
N VAL A 160 -13.43 1.54 0.38
CA VAL A 160 -12.51 2.31 1.21
C VAL A 160 -11.76 1.37 2.15
N ALA A 161 -12.46 0.49 2.86
CA ALA A 161 -11.89 -0.45 3.81
C ALA A 161 -10.86 -1.39 3.16
N ALA A 162 -11.14 -1.91 1.95
CA ALA A 162 -10.24 -2.75 1.16
C ALA A 162 -8.97 -2.03 0.68
N SER A 163 -8.89 -0.72 0.89
CA SER A 163 -7.77 0.12 0.44
C SER A 163 -7.09 0.87 1.60
N PHE A 164 -7.57 0.66 2.83
CA PHE A 164 -7.28 1.53 3.96
C PHE A 164 -5.99 1.16 4.70
N SER A 165 -5.82 -0.10 5.03
CA SER A 165 -4.96 -0.55 6.13
C SER A 165 -3.49 -0.14 5.99
N ILE A 166 -2.78 -0.62 4.96
CA ILE A 166 -1.32 -0.36 4.81
C ILE A 166 -1.05 1.12 4.64
N GLY A 167 -1.87 1.82 3.84
CA GLY A 167 -1.75 3.26 3.62
C GLY A 167 -1.95 4.06 4.91
N ALA A 168 -3.01 3.77 5.66
CA ALA A 168 -3.35 4.44 6.91
C ALA A 168 -2.31 4.20 8.01
N GLN A 169 -1.92 2.94 8.20
CA GLN A 169 -0.95 2.55 9.22
C GLN A 169 0.42 3.17 8.96
N THR A 170 0.88 3.15 7.69
CA THR A 170 2.14 3.76 7.28
C THR A 170 2.12 5.28 7.47
N SER A 171 1.04 5.94 7.01
CA SER A 171 0.91 7.40 7.11
C SER A 171 0.85 7.88 8.54
N SER A 172 0.05 7.24 9.39
CA SER A 172 -0.05 7.58 10.82
C SER A 172 1.30 7.41 11.53
N SER A 173 2.03 6.34 11.24
CA SER A 173 3.37 6.11 11.77
C SER A 173 4.36 7.20 11.33
N MET A 174 4.34 7.56 10.04
CA MET A 174 5.22 8.62 9.52
C MET A 174 4.92 9.97 10.18
N ILE A 175 3.65 10.36 10.29
CA ILE A 175 3.22 11.60 10.93
C ILE A 175 3.67 11.63 12.40
N ARG A 176 3.37 10.58 13.16
CA ARG A 176 3.76 10.45 14.57
C ARG A 176 5.28 10.58 14.77
N ARG A 177 6.08 9.90 13.91
CA ARG A 177 7.54 9.88 14.03
C ARG A 177 8.22 11.19 13.64
N CYS A 178 7.56 12.01 12.86
CA CYS A 178 8.05 13.35 12.52
C CYS A 178 7.90 14.36 13.64
N ASN A 179 7.09 14.11 14.68
CA ASN A 179 6.85 15.05 15.77
C ASN A 179 6.58 16.48 15.25
N ILE A 180 5.56 16.61 14.42
CA ILE A 180 5.24 17.83 13.68
C ILE A 180 4.79 18.92 14.65
N LYS A 181 5.25 20.15 14.43
CA LYS A 181 4.82 21.34 15.16
C LYS A 181 3.78 22.11 14.35
N SER A 182 2.90 22.83 15.00
CA SER A 182 1.84 23.62 14.34
C SER A 182 2.38 24.71 13.39
N THR A 183 3.65 25.10 13.54
CA THR A 183 4.32 26.10 12.70
C THR A 183 5.12 25.49 11.56
N ASP A 184 5.22 24.16 11.49
CA ASP A 184 6.02 23.49 10.47
C ASP A 184 5.41 23.65 9.08
N LYS A 185 6.24 24.00 8.11
CA LYS A 185 5.92 23.95 6.68
C LYS A 185 6.22 22.55 6.17
N ILE A 186 5.24 21.94 5.51
CA ILE A 186 5.31 20.52 5.15
C ILE A 186 5.25 20.35 3.64
N LEU A 187 6.19 19.55 3.09
CA LEU A 187 6.18 19.09 1.71
C LEU A 187 5.83 17.59 1.69
N VAL A 188 4.92 17.22 0.81
CA VAL A 188 4.62 15.82 0.49
C VAL A 188 4.92 15.57 -0.99
N THR A 189 5.90 14.71 -1.27
CA THR A 189 6.27 14.36 -2.64
C THR A 189 5.40 13.25 -3.20
N SER A 190 5.50 13.01 -4.52
CA SER A 190 4.75 11.93 -5.18
C SER A 190 3.26 11.92 -4.77
N SER A 191 2.65 13.10 -4.74
CA SER A 191 1.38 13.37 -4.07
C SER A 191 0.16 12.59 -4.61
N ARG A 192 0.26 11.97 -5.80
CA ARG A 192 -0.76 11.04 -6.31
C ARG A 192 -0.63 9.61 -5.77
N SER A 193 0.42 9.29 -5.01
CA SER A 193 0.50 7.98 -4.37
C SER A 193 -0.52 7.87 -3.24
N ASN A 194 -1.05 6.66 -3.01
CA ASN A 194 -2.04 6.43 -1.96
C ASN A 194 -1.51 6.84 -0.57
N THR A 195 -0.27 6.51 -0.25
CA THR A 195 0.37 6.90 1.02
C THR A 195 0.47 8.41 1.16
N SER A 196 0.89 9.13 0.09
CA SER A 196 0.97 10.59 0.11
C SER A 196 -0.39 11.25 0.26
N MET A 197 -1.43 10.74 -0.42
CA MET A 197 -2.81 11.25 -0.25
C MET A 197 -3.30 11.07 1.19
N PHE A 198 -3.03 9.92 1.81
CA PHE A 198 -3.32 9.71 3.22
C PHE A 198 -2.64 10.74 4.12
N ILE A 199 -1.34 10.98 3.90
CA ILE A 199 -0.56 11.95 4.65
C ILE A 199 -1.16 13.34 4.47
N ILE A 200 -1.38 13.79 3.22
CA ILE A 200 -1.93 15.11 2.91
C ILE A 200 -3.27 15.29 3.62
N LYS A 201 -4.23 14.36 3.43
CA LYS A 201 -5.56 14.48 4.03
C LYS A 201 -5.53 14.47 5.55
N SER A 202 -4.68 13.63 6.15
CA SER A 202 -4.53 13.58 7.62
C SER A 202 -3.99 14.90 8.16
N LEU A 203 -2.95 15.45 7.53
CA LEU A 203 -2.35 16.73 7.94
C LEU A 203 -3.30 17.92 7.76
N LEU A 204 -4.04 17.96 6.64
CA LEU A 204 -5.03 19.02 6.40
C LEU A 204 -6.17 18.97 7.42
N THR A 205 -6.61 17.77 7.82
CA THR A 205 -7.63 17.60 8.85
C THR A 205 -7.16 18.12 10.22
N GLU A 206 -5.86 18.08 10.48
CA GLU A 206 -5.23 18.62 11.70
C GLU A 206 -4.83 20.10 11.56
N GLY A 207 -5.10 20.74 10.41
CA GLY A 207 -4.88 22.18 10.19
C GLY A 207 -3.46 22.58 9.83
N TYR A 208 -2.62 21.61 9.36
CA TYR A 208 -1.25 21.92 8.93
C TYR A 208 -1.20 22.57 7.54
N ASP A 209 -0.18 23.40 7.31
CA ASP A 209 0.15 23.96 5.98
C ASP A 209 0.91 22.92 5.15
N VAL A 210 0.27 22.44 4.07
CA VAL A 210 0.79 21.34 3.25
C VAL A 210 1.00 21.78 1.81
N THR A 211 2.22 21.56 1.31
CA THR A 211 2.54 21.62 -0.11
C THR A 211 2.63 20.21 -0.68
N ALA A 212 1.90 19.93 -1.75
CA ALA A 212 1.87 18.66 -2.45
C ALA A 212 2.64 18.76 -3.76
N LEU A 213 3.66 17.92 -3.98
CA LEU A 213 4.48 17.93 -5.19
C LEU A 213 4.05 16.78 -6.11
N THR A 214 3.77 17.12 -7.37
CA THR A 214 3.31 16.19 -8.41
C THR A 214 4.09 16.33 -9.71
N THR A 215 4.06 15.29 -10.55
CA THR A 215 4.63 15.30 -11.90
C THR A 215 3.56 15.25 -12.99
N THR A 216 2.28 15.32 -12.61
CA THR A 216 1.14 15.27 -13.53
C THR A 216 0.20 16.42 -13.27
N ASP A 217 -0.57 16.84 -14.29
CA ASP A 217 -1.66 17.79 -14.11
C ASP A 217 -2.77 17.13 -13.27
N TRP A 218 -3.43 17.93 -12.44
CA TRP A 218 -4.55 17.51 -11.63
C TRP A 218 -5.82 18.17 -12.15
N SER A 219 -6.89 17.39 -12.24
CA SER A 219 -8.22 17.93 -12.54
C SER A 219 -8.71 18.82 -11.40
N LYS A 220 -9.80 19.54 -11.65
CA LYS A 220 -10.42 20.35 -10.60
C LYS A 220 -10.87 19.49 -9.41
N GLU A 221 -11.47 18.35 -9.68
CA GLU A 221 -11.95 17.40 -8.66
C GLU A 221 -10.79 16.86 -7.82
N GLU A 222 -9.63 16.58 -8.46
CA GLU A 222 -8.43 16.12 -7.78
C GLU A 222 -7.82 17.22 -6.89
N LEU A 223 -7.84 18.48 -7.36
CA LEU A 223 -7.43 19.63 -6.55
C LEU A 223 -8.37 19.87 -5.38
N ASP A 224 -9.69 19.78 -5.61
CA ASP A 224 -10.72 19.93 -4.57
C ASP A 224 -10.57 18.83 -3.49
N PHE A 225 -10.16 17.62 -3.87
CA PHE A 225 -9.91 16.52 -2.92
C PHE A 225 -8.81 16.87 -1.91
N VAL A 226 -7.76 17.56 -2.30
CA VAL A 226 -6.63 17.93 -1.43
C VAL A 226 -6.68 19.38 -0.94
N PHE A 227 -7.74 20.13 -1.26
CA PHE A 227 -7.88 21.51 -0.77
C PHE A 227 -7.88 21.55 0.78
N PRO A 228 -7.15 22.51 1.44
CA PRO A 228 -6.45 23.67 0.88
C PRO A 228 -4.94 23.47 0.61
N ALA A 229 -4.43 22.26 0.38
CA ALA A 229 -3.02 22.07 0.07
C ALA A 229 -2.60 22.85 -1.19
N LYS A 230 -1.41 23.45 -1.15
CA LYS A 230 -0.78 24.02 -2.36
C LYS A 230 -0.22 22.90 -3.22
N VAL A 231 -0.74 22.73 -4.43
CA VAL A 231 -0.24 21.72 -5.38
C VAL A 231 0.77 22.38 -6.33
N ILE A 232 1.98 21.84 -6.39
CA ILE A 232 3.05 22.27 -7.27
C ILE A 232 3.38 21.13 -8.24
N LYS A 233 3.27 21.42 -9.55
CA LYS A 233 3.70 20.49 -10.60
C LYS A 233 5.15 20.74 -10.97
N ILE A 234 5.92 19.65 -11.06
CA ILE A 234 7.28 19.64 -11.62
C ILE A 234 7.34 18.72 -12.84
N GLU A 235 8.34 18.91 -13.68
CA GLU A 235 8.56 18.04 -14.82
C GLU A 235 9.00 16.63 -14.36
N ARG A 236 8.43 15.59 -14.99
CA ARG A 236 8.77 14.20 -14.68
C ARG A 236 10.20 13.89 -15.10
N GLY A 237 10.99 13.32 -14.19
CA GLY A 237 12.39 12.95 -14.46
C GLY A 237 13.36 14.11 -14.36
N LEU A 238 12.94 15.26 -13.86
CA LEU A 238 13.82 16.39 -13.57
C LEU A 238 14.94 15.95 -12.61
N LYS A 239 16.19 16.16 -13.05
CA LYS A 239 17.36 15.66 -12.31
C LYS A 239 17.71 16.49 -11.08
N SER A 240 17.35 17.79 -11.08
CA SER A 240 17.56 18.71 -9.96
C SER A 240 16.35 19.61 -9.79
N TRP A 241 15.99 19.90 -8.53
CA TRP A 241 14.92 20.86 -8.18
C TRP A 241 15.47 22.24 -7.77
N GLU A 242 16.77 22.47 -7.92
CA GLU A 242 17.42 23.73 -7.50
C GLU A 242 16.90 24.97 -8.24
N GLU A 243 16.47 24.79 -9.49
CA GLU A 243 15.92 25.88 -10.31
C GLU A 243 14.43 26.13 -10.05
N ILE A 244 13.80 25.30 -9.22
CA ILE A 244 12.38 25.42 -8.89
C ILE A 244 12.25 26.22 -7.60
N ASP A 245 11.47 27.28 -7.62
CA ASP A 245 11.14 28.07 -6.41
C ASP A 245 10.13 27.28 -5.53
N LEU A 246 10.61 26.21 -4.89
CA LEU A 246 9.84 25.43 -3.91
C LEU A 246 9.86 26.06 -2.53
N GLY A 247 10.89 26.86 -2.23
CA GLY A 247 11.15 27.34 -0.88
C GLY A 247 11.79 26.29 0.04
N LYS A 248 11.63 26.46 1.35
CA LYS A 248 12.17 25.59 2.40
C LYS A 248 11.05 25.03 3.27
N PHE A 249 11.26 23.81 3.78
CA PHE A 249 10.31 23.06 4.58
C PHE A 249 10.93 22.54 5.86
N ASP A 250 10.12 22.38 6.89
CA ASP A 250 10.55 21.82 8.16
C ASP A 250 10.39 20.30 8.19
N VAL A 251 9.44 19.79 7.40
CA VAL A 251 9.19 18.35 7.22
C VAL A 251 8.96 18.02 5.78
N ILE A 252 9.61 16.95 5.28
CA ILE A 252 9.38 16.40 3.96
C ILE A 252 8.98 14.92 4.08
N PHE A 253 7.77 14.60 3.62
CA PHE A 253 7.28 13.24 3.45
C PHE A 253 7.53 12.76 2.03
N ASP A 254 8.24 11.66 1.89
CA ASP A 254 8.59 11.10 0.58
C ASP A 254 8.41 9.57 0.57
N PRO A 255 7.47 9.02 -0.24
CA PRO A 255 7.30 7.57 -0.34
C PRO A 255 8.38 6.86 -1.17
N PHE A 256 9.27 7.59 -1.88
CA PHE A 256 10.24 7.03 -2.83
C PHE A 256 11.62 7.68 -2.70
N TYR A 257 12.36 7.31 -1.64
CA TYR A 257 13.66 7.93 -1.34
C TYR A 257 14.66 7.86 -2.50
N ASP A 258 14.65 6.77 -3.26
CA ASP A 258 15.54 6.54 -4.39
C ASP A 258 15.31 7.49 -5.57
N LEU A 259 14.13 8.09 -5.64
CA LEU A 259 13.80 9.10 -6.64
C LEU A 259 14.06 10.53 -6.17
N ASN A 260 13.75 10.84 -4.91
CA ASN A 260 13.58 12.22 -4.49
C ASN A 260 14.53 12.69 -3.38
N LEU A 261 15.17 11.77 -2.60
CA LEU A 261 15.97 12.16 -1.43
C LEU A 261 16.99 13.26 -1.73
N LEU A 262 17.78 13.09 -2.81
CA LEU A 262 18.81 14.05 -3.18
C LEU A 262 18.27 15.43 -3.52
N ASN A 263 17.06 15.49 -4.08
CA ASN A 263 16.37 16.73 -4.42
C ASN A 263 15.63 17.33 -3.22
N CYS A 264 15.21 16.51 -2.25
CA CYS A 264 14.51 16.96 -1.06
C CYS A 264 15.42 17.64 -0.03
N ILE A 265 16.63 17.12 0.17
CA ILE A 265 17.56 17.60 1.21
C ILE A 265 17.88 19.11 1.08
N PRO A 266 18.15 19.67 -0.12
CA PRO A 266 18.38 21.10 -0.29
C PRO A 266 17.19 21.97 0.11
N HIS A 267 15.97 21.43 0.15
CA HIS A 267 14.75 22.15 0.51
C HIS A 267 14.37 22.04 2.00
N LEU A 268 15.20 21.42 2.84
CA LEU A 268 14.97 21.40 4.28
C LEU A 268 15.54 22.63 4.97
N ASN A 269 14.81 23.11 5.97
CA ASN A 269 15.29 24.08 6.95
C ASN A 269 16.33 23.45 7.90
N PHE A 270 17.04 24.25 8.68
CA PHE A 270 17.86 23.76 9.81
C PHE A 270 16.98 22.93 10.76
N ASN A 271 17.51 21.81 11.23
CA ASN A 271 16.78 20.82 12.03
C ASN A 271 15.56 20.22 11.31
N GLY A 272 15.52 20.30 9.98
CA GLY A 272 14.45 19.73 9.17
C GLY A 272 14.44 18.20 9.22
N ARG A 273 13.28 17.64 8.97
CA ARG A 273 13.02 16.19 9.04
C ARG A 273 12.57 15.68 7.68
N TYR A 274 13.33 14.73 7.14
CA TYR A 274 12.96 13.96 5.96
C TYR A 274 12.51 12.56 6.39
N ILE A 275 11.36 12.11 5.94
CA ILE A 275 10.86 10.77 6.25
C ILE A 275 10.42 10.04 4.99
N THR A 276 10.81 8.76 4.91
CA THR A 276 10.47 7.89 3.78
C THR A 276 9.97 6.52 4.22
N CYS A 277 9.14 5.87 3.39
CA CYS A 277 8.60 4.55 3.65
C CYS A 277 8.78 3.54 2.51
N GLY A 278 9.43 3.91 1.42
CA GLY A 278 9.59 3.01 0.28
C GLY A 278 10.55 3.50 -0.78
N PHE A 279 10.63 2.73 -1.85
CA PHE A 279 11.45 3.00 -3.04
C PHE A 279 10.74 2.47 -4.29
N LYS A 280 11.11 2.96 -5.47
CA LYS A 280 10.41 2.72 -6.73
C LYS A 280 10.29 1.25 -7.09
N ASN A 281 11.39 0.49 -6.92
CA ASN A 281 11.45 -0.91 -7.26
C ASN A 281 11.67 -1.74 -6.00
N GLN A 282 10.60 -2.03 -5.26
CA GLN A 282 10.65 -2.73 -3.96
C GLN A 282 10.93 -4.24 -4.09
N HIS A 283 11.89 -4.60 -4.95
CA HIS A 283 12.32 -5.98 -5.12
C HIS A 283 13.77 -6.04 -5.58
N SER A 284 14.56 -6.98 -5.04
CA SER A 284 15.99 -7.16 -5.36
C SER A 284 16.27 -7.40 -6.85
N SER A 285 15.31 -7.97 -7.60
CA SER A 285 15.46 -8.18 -9.05
C SER A 285 15.51 -6.87 -9.87
N PHE A 286 15.17 -5.73 -9.26
CA PHE A 286 15.21 -4.41 -9.87
C PHE A 286 16.35 -3.54 -9.35
N GLU A 287 17.34 -4.12 -8.65
CA GLU A 287 18.52 -3.39 -8.19
C GLU A 287 19.32 -2.90 -9.40
N GLU A 288 19.36 -1.59 -9.59
CA GLU A 288 20.32 -0.95 -10.48
C GLU A 288 21.70 -1.02 -9.82
N LYS A 289 22.74 -1.34 -10.60
CA LYS A 289 24.12 -1.28 -10.12
C LYS A 289 24.43 0.16 -9.68
N MET A 290 24.89 0.31 -8.43
CA MET A 290 25.36 1.61 -7.93
C MET A 290 26.63 2.01 -8.72
N ASP A 291 26.59 3.19 -9.34
CA ASP A 291 27.73 3.79 -10.01
C ASP A 291 28.47 4.79 -9.09
N ASP A 292 29.69 5.17 -9.48
CA ASP A 292 30.52 6.12 -8.72
C ASP A 292 29.87 7.52 -8.57
N VAL A 293 28.99 7.89 -9.48
CA VAL A 293 28.27 9.17 -9.45
C VAL A 293 27.28 9.21 -8.30
N ARG A 294 26.61 8.08 -8.00
CA ARG A 294 25.71 7.98 -6.83
C ARG A 294 26.48 8.08 -5.53
N SER A 295 27.67 7.47 -5.44
CA SER A 295 28.53 7.55 -4.26
C SER A 295 28.92 8.99 -3.93
N ASN A 296 29.33 9.79 -4.91
CA ASN A 296 29.67 11.20 -4.70
C ASN A 296 28.47 12.04 -4.27
N LYS A 297 27.28 11.82 -4.85
CA LYS A 297 26.06 12.50 -4.45
C LYS A 297 25.62 12.15 -3.02
N PHE A 298 25.82 10.89 -2.61
CA PHE A 298 25.53 10.48 -1.24
C PHE A 298 26.43 11.18 -0.21
N ASN A 299 27.74 11.34 -0.51
CA ASN A 299 28.65 12.07 0.36
C ASN A 299 28.25 13.55 0.50
N LEU A 300 27.81 14.21 -0.58
CA LEU A 300 27.30 15.57 -0.53
C LEU A 300 26.02 15.68 0.31
N LEU A 301 25.12 14.70 0.17
CA LEU A 301 23.90 14.62 0.98
C LEU A 301 24.23 14.52 2.47
N MET A 302 25.17 13.63 2.85
CA MET A 302 25.58 13.46 4.24
C MET A 302 26.28 14.70 4.80
N LEU A 303 27.07 15.38 3.98
CA LEU A 303 27.67 16.66 4.37
C LEU A 303 26.58 17.70 4.67
N GLN A 304 25.58 17.86 3.82
CA GLN A 304 24.45 18.76 4.06
C GLN A 304 23.66 18.36 5.30
N ALA A 305 23.42 17.06 5.50
CA ALA A 305 22.72 16.57 6.69
C ALA A 305 23.45 16.94 7.97
N MET A 306 24.80 16.82 8.01
CA MET A 306 25.63 17.21 9.14
C MET A 306 25.59 18.72 9.39
N ILE A 307 25.84 19.54 8.36
CA ILE A 307 25.93 21.00 8.50
C ILE A 307 24.59 21.59 8.98
N ASN A 308 23.46 21.06 8.51
CA ASN A 308 22.12 21.57 8.81
C ASN A 308 21.42 20.83 9.95
N ASN A 309 22.09 19.90 10.64
CA ASN A 309 21.51 19.06 11.71
C ASN A 309 20.20 18.38 11.28
N LEU A 310 20.15 17.79 10.07
CA LEU A 310 18.95 17.17 9.53
C LEU A 310 18.68 15.81 10.15
N TYR A 311 17.39 15.45 10.20
CA TYR A 311 16.91 14.11 10.56
C TYR A 311 16.48 13.37 9.31
N ILE A 312 17.09 12.22 9.03
CA ILE A 312 16.67 11.30 7.95
C ILE A 312 16.05 10.07 8.60
N ILE A 313 14.76 9.89 8.39
CA ILE A 313 13.94 8.89 9.08
C ILE A 313 13.43 7.85 8.08
N GLY A 314 13.85 6.59 8.24
CA GLY A 314 13.24 5.45 7.55
C GLY A 314 11.99 4.99 8.30
N ASN A 315 10.89 4.69 7.61
CA ASN A 315 9.67 4.15 8.17
C ASN A 315 9.24 2.87 7.45
N CYS A 316 8.86 1.87 8.21
CA CYS A 316 8.25 0.65 7.65
C CYS A 316 6.93 0.41 8.36
N ILE A 317 5.83 0.51 7.62
CA ILE A 317 4.45 0.34 8.13
C ILE A 317 4.23 1.19 9.39
N GLY A 318 3.71 0.60 10.48
CA GLY A 318 3.42 1.24 11.76
C GLY A 318 2.93 0.23 12.77
N THR A 319 2.62 0.70 13.97
CA THR A 319 2.10 -0.12 15.07
C THR A 319 0.58 -0.35 14.91
N THR A 320 0.03 -1.28 15.70
CA THR A 320 -1.43 -1.46 15.82
C THR A 320 -2.13 -0.16 16.24
N GLU A 321 -1.51 0.62 17.11
CA GLU A 321 -2.06 1.90 17.58
C GLU A 321 -2.10 2.97 16.47
N ASP A 322 -1.15 2.95 15.54
CA ASP A 322 -1.18 3.84 14.37
C ASP A 322 -2.42 3.54 13.49
N LEU A 323 -2.78 2.25 13.32
CA LEU A 323 -3.98 1.86 12.58
C LEU A 323 -5.27 2.15 13.35
N ARG A 324 -5.31 1.88 14.67
CA ARG A 324 -6.45 2.22 15.54
C ARG A 324 -6.75 3.73 15.50
N LEU A 325 -5.70 4.54 15.59
CA LEU A 325 -5.82 5.99 15.48
C LEU A 325 -6.40 6.41 14.11
N ALA A 326 -5.91 5.83 13.02
CA ALA A 326 -6.43 6.12 11.69
C ALA A 326 -7.91 5.73 11.55
N ILE A 327 -8.32 4.55 12.06
CA ILE A 327 -9.72 4.11 12.07
C ILE A 327 -10.58 5.06 12.90
N SER A 328 -10.12 5.48 14.08
CA SER A 328 -10.89 6.38 14.97
C SER A 328 -11.07 7.78 14.37
N LYS A 329 -10.15 8.24 13.53
CA LYS A 329 -10.22 9.52 12.82
C LYS A 329 -10.96 9.44 11.48
N TYR A 330 -11.35 8.24 11.04
CA TYR A 330 -12.02 8.07 9.76
C TYR A 330 -13.37 8.78 9.73
N ASN A 331 -13.56 9.60 8.70
CA ASN A 331 -14.80 10.32 8.43
C ASN A 331 -15.21 10.08 6.97
N PRO A 332 -16.39 9.50 6.69
CA PRO A 332 -16.84 9.23 5.33
C PRO A 332 -17.00 10.49 4.48
N ASN A 333 -17.27 11.65 5.10
CA ASN A 333 -17.39 12.94 4.40
C ASN A 333 -16.03 13.60 4.11
N ASN A 334 -14.96 13.11 4.70
CA ASN A 334 -13.58 13.57 4.48
C ASN A 334 -12.62 12.39 4.47
N THR A 335 -12.90 11.43 3.60
CA THR A 335 -12.07 10.22 3.48
C THR A 335 -10.65 10.55 3.05
N PRO A 336 -9.62 9.91 3.62
CA PRO A 336 -8.24 10.08 3.17
C PRO A 336 -7.91 9.28 1.90
N ILE A 337 -8.84 8.47 1.41
CA ILE A 337 -8.68 7.61 0.23
C ILE A 337 -9.65 8.03 -0.85
N GLN A 338 -9.13 8.14 -2.06
CA GLN A 338 -9.91 8.17 -3.29
C GLN A 338 -9.97 6.76 -3.90
N ILE A 339 -11.14 6.32 -4.32
CA ILE A 339 -11.34 5.12 -5.13
C ILE A 339 -11.46 5.56 -6.57
N ASP A 340 -10.49 5.17 -7.39
CA ASP A 340 -10.43 5.50 -8.82
C ASP A 340 -11.37 4.57 -9.61
N LYS A 341 -11.34 3.27 -9.28
CA LYS A 341 -12.10 2.27 -10.00
C LYS A 341 -12.48 1.08 -9.11
N ILE A 342 -13.66 0.52 -9.36
CA ILE A 342 -14.10 -0.74 -8.78
C ILE A 342 -14.23 -1.73 -9.93
N VAL A 343 -13.64 -2.91 -9.77
CA VAL A 343 -13.59 -3.96 -10.80
C VAL A 343 -14.10 -5.27 -10.18
N ASP A 344 -14.92 -6.02 -10.89
CA ASP A 344 -15.33 -7.35 -10.43
C ASP A 344 -14.29 -8.43 -10.73
N VAL A 345 -14.47 -9.61 -10.13
CA VAL A 345 -13.50 -10.72 -10.21
C VAL A 345 -13.22 -11.22 -11.63
N TYR A 346 -14.12 -10.98 -12.59
CA TYR A 346 -13.99 -11.47 -13.95
C TYR A 346 -13.15 -10.57 -14.87
N HIS A 347 -12.76 -9.40 -14.42
CA HIS A 347 -11.99 -8.40 -15.18
C HIS A 347 -10.58 -8.21 -14.60
N GLY A 348 -9.84 -9.33 -14.47
CA GLY A 348 -8.54 -9.35 -13.80
C GLY A 348 -7.46 -8.52 -14.51
N ALA A 349 -7.41 -8.55 -15.84
CA ALA A 349 -6.46 -7.74 -16.61
C ALA A 349 -6.77 -6.25 -16.44
N GLU A 350 -8.04 -5.84 -16.49
CA GLU A 350 -8.46 -4.47 -16.26
C GLU A 350 -8.07 -3.97 -14.86
N PHE A 351 -8.24 -4.82 -13.83
CA PHE A 351 -7.81 -4.51 -12.47
C PHE A 351 -6.31 -4.25 -12.38
N LEU A 352 -5.49 -5.14 -12.97
CA LEU A 352 -4.04 -5.04 -12.96
C LEU A 352 -3.54 -3.85 -13.78
N ASP A 353 -4.13 -3.63 -14.97
CA ASP A 353 -3.79 -2.51 -15.84
C ASP A 353 -4.08 -1.17 -15.17
N SER A 354 -5.30 -1.01 -14.68
CA SER A 354 -5.71 0.19 -13.97
C SER A 354 -4.85 0.43 -12.71
N THR A 355 -4.41 -0.65 -12.04
CA THR A 355 -3.57 -0.52 -10.85
C THR A 355 -2.13 -0.11 -11.15
N TYR A 356 -1.50 -0.63 -12.22
CA TYR A 356 -0.05 -0.52 -12.39
C TYR A 356 0.42 0.24 -13.62
N ASN A 357 -0.38 0.30 -14.70
CA ASN A 357 0.01 0.90 -15.96
C ASN A 357 -0.63 2.27 -16.19
N MET A 358 -1.87 2.50 -15.70
CA MET A 358 -2.56 3.77 -15.93
C MET A 358 -1.91 4.94 -15.17
N GLN A 359 -1.32 5.88 -15.91
CA GLN A 359 -0.69 7.07 -15.35
C GLN A 359 -1.71 8.13 -14.89
N SER A 360 -2.91 8.12 -15.45
CA SER A 360 -4.01 9.04 -15.08
C SER A 360 -4.71 8.64 -13.78
N ARG A 361 -4.47 7.43 -13.26
CA ARG A 361 -5.12 6.93 -12.04
C ARG A 361 -4.96 7.90 -10.87
N PHE A 362 -6.08 8.20 -10.19
CA PHE A 362 -6.12 9.02 -8.99
C PHE A 362 -6.83 8.27 -7.85
N GLY A 363 -6.05 7.58 -7.04
CA GLY A 363 -6.57 6.77 -5.96
C GLY A 363 -6.27 5.28 -6.11
N LYS A 364 -7.11 4.45 -5.49
CA LYS A 364 -7.00 2.99 -5.47
C LYS A 364 -7.95 2.35 -6.47
N VAL A 365 -7.49 1.27 -7.08
CA VAL A 365 -8.36 0.32 -7.80
C VAL A 365 -8.70 -0.81 -6.84
N VAL A 366 -9.97 -1.14 -6.74
CA VAL A 366 -10.49 -2.16 -5.83
C VAL A 366 -11.12 -3.29 -6.63
N MET A 367 -10.76 -4.52 -6.29
CA MET A 367 -11.43 -5.73 -6.76
C MET A 367 -12.52 -6.11 -5.77
N THR A 368 -13.75 -6.36 -6.27
CA THR A 368 -14.87 -6.82 -5.44
C THR A 368 -15.27 -8.25 -5.78
N TYR A 369 -15.69 -9.00 -4.76
CA TYR A 369 -16.33 -10.31 -4.88
C TYR A 369 -17.86 -10.25 -4.69
N LYS A 370 -18.39 -9.08 -4.41
CA LYS A 370 -19.84 -8.84 -4.33
C LYS A 370 -20.37 -8.54 -5.72
N ASP A 371 -21.46 -9.23 -6.07
CA ASP A 371 -22.24 -8.99 -7.29
C ASP A 371 -22.94 -7.62 -7.24
#